data_b81f19bfcb299006cde715e4d937a7c0
#
_entry.id   b81f19bfcb299006cde715e4d937a7c0
#
_cell.length_a   1.000
_cell.length_b   1.000
_cell.length_c   1.000
_cell.angle_alpha   90.00
_cell.angle_beta   90.00
_cell.angle_gamma   90.00
#
_symmetry.space_group_name_H-M   'P 1'
#
loop_
_entity.id
_entity.type
_entity.pdbx_description
1 polymer ?
#
loop_
_entity_poly.entity_id
_entity_poly.type
_entity_poly.pdbx_seq_one_letter_code
_entity_poly.pdbx_strand_id
1 'polypeptide(L)'
;MTNAQNPFFEKYNTPHQTVPFDKIKNEHYEPAMLEGIKLHEAEIEAIINNPEAPTFANTIVAYEKSGKFLDRVTTVFGNLRSAETNDDLQKIAQKMIPLLSEHSNNISLNEKLFQRVKAVYKQKSKLSLTIEQAKLLDDIYDGFVRRGANLQGEARNKYRELSKKLSTLTLQFGENNLKETNNFQLVLTQKEQLAGLPEGIVEAAAQTTREKGVDGWVITLHAPSYVPFMTYASNRELRKELYMAYNTKCTKDNEFNTLEIVKDLVNTRMQIAQLLGYKSYADYTLKERMAENSKNVYKLLDQLLDAYTPTAKAEYNEVQELARSTQGKEFRLMPWDWSYYSDQLKNKKFSLNDEMLRPY
;
A
#
# COMPACT_ATOMS: atom_id res chain seq x y z
N MET A 1 -2.94 31.16 -5.69
CA MET A 1 -2.53 31.49 -4.31
C MET A 1 -1.06 31.83 -4.32
N THR A 2 -0.65 32.91 -3.65
CA THR A 2 0.76 33.21 -3.49
C THR A 2 1.39 32.20 -2.52
N ASN A 3 2.63 31.76 -2.73
CA ASN A 3 3.39 30.86 -1.85
C ASN A 3 3.37 31.31 -0.36
N ALA A 4 3.10 32.58 -0.09
CA ALA A 4 3.04 33.16 1.25
C ALA A 4 1.86 32.71 2.14
N GLN A 5 0.90 31.93 1.61
CA GLN A 5 -0.27 31.44 2.36
C GLN A 5 -0.31 29.91 2.48
N ASN A 6 0.68 29.20 1.97
CA ASN A 6 0.69 27.74 2.00
C ASN A 6 1.54 27.25 3.19
N PRO A 7 0.93 26.53 4.17
CA PRO A 7 1.61 26.10 5.39
C PRO A 7 2.87 25.25 5.18
N PHE A 8 2.99 24.59 4.03
CA PHE A 8 4.19 23.80 3.72
C PHE A 8 5.46 24.65 3.59
N PHE A 9 5.35 25.94 3.26
CA PHE A 9 6.49 26.84 3.13
C PHE A 9 6.90 27.49 4.46
N GLU A 10 6.09 27.31 5.50
CA GLU A 10 6.37 27.86 6.81
C GLU A 10 7.10 26.85 7.72
N LYS A 11 7.81 27.39 8.72
CA LYS A 11 8.31 26.56 9.82
C LYS A 11 7.15 26.21 10.74
N TYR A 12 6.99 24.93 11.03
CA TYR A 12 5.93 24.48 11.94
C TYR A 12 6.23 24.92 13.39
N ASN A 13 5.35 25.74 13.96
CA ASN A 13 5.42 26.21 15.35
C ASN A 13 4.53 25.38 16.29
N THR A 14 4.22 24.16 15.92
CA THR A 14 3.49 23.16 16.70
C THR A 14 4.42 22.46 17.70
N PRO A 15 3.91 21.86 18.79
CA PRO A 15 4.71 21.03 19.67
C PRO A 15 5.45 19.94 18.86
N HIS A 16 6.74 19.79 19.14
CA HIS A 16 7.65 18.87 18.43
C HIS A 16 7.72 19.07 16.91
N GLN A 17 7.33 20.23 16.40
CA GLN A 17 7.26 20.54 14.95
C GLN A 17 6.38 19.54 14.17
N THR A 18 5.33 19.04 14.81
CA THR A 18 4.33 18.18 14.16
C THR A 18 3.60 18.91 13.04
N VAL A 19 3.09 18.15 12.07
CA VAL A 19 2.37 18.71 10.91
C VAL A 19 1.10 19.44 11.37
N PRO A 20 0.89 20.72 10.99
CA PRO A 20 -0.33 21.47 11.34
C PRO A 20 -1.50 21.07 10.43
N PHE A 21 -2.08 19.89 10.64
CA PHE A 21 -3.16 19.33 9.82
C PHE A 21 -4.40 20.24 9.77
N ASP A 22 -4.66 21.00 10.82
CA ASP A 22 -5.74 22.00 10.90
C ASP A 22 -5.61 23.13 9.90
N LYS A 23 -4.39 23.42 9.42
CA LYS A 23 -4.09 24.48 8.46
C LYS A 23 -3.88 23.99 7.03
N ILE A 24 -3.56 22.71 6.86
CA ILE A 24 -3.28 22.12 5.55
C ILE A 24 -4.61 21.73 4.88
N LYS A 25 -4.80 22.20 3.63
CA LYS A 25 -5.94 21.90 2.78
C LYS A 25 -5.49 21.18 1.51
N ASN A 26 -6.42 20.52 0.81
CA ASN A 26 -6.12 19.82 -0.45
C ASN A 26 -5.42 20.70 -1.47
N GLU A 27 -5.83 21.95 -1.60
CA GLU A 27 -5.28 22.95 -2.53
C GLU A 27 -3.80 23.32 -2.29
N HIS A 28 -3.25 22.99 -1.12
CA HIS A 28 -1.86 23.29 -0.77
C HIS A 28 -0.86 22.26 -1.33
N TYR A 29 -1.29 21.03 -1.62
CA TYR A 29 -0.38 19.95 -1.99
C TYR A 29 0.27 20.13 -3.36
N GLU A 30 -0.53 20.38 -4.40
CA GLU A 30 -0.01 20.51 -5.76
C GLU A 30 1.04 21.62 -5.89
N PRO A 31 0.78 22.87 -5.46
CA PRO A 31 1.78 23.93 -5.54
C PRO A 31 3.04 23.62 -4.73
N ALA A 32 2.89 23.01 -3.54
CA ALA A 32 4.02 22.64 -2.71
C ALA A 32 4.88 21.53 -3.32
N MET A 33 4.26 20.53 -3.94
CA MET A 33 4.98 19.48 -4.66
C MET A 33 5.73 20.02 -5.88
N LEU A 34 5.11 20.87 -6.68
CA LEU A 34 5.75 21.48 -7.85
C LEU A 34 6.95 22.33 -7.47
N GLU A 35 6.82 23.16 -6.45
CA GLU A 35 7.97 23.93 -5.95
C GLU A 35 9.01 23.01 -5.30
N GLY A 36 8.58 21.95 -4.58
CA GLY A 36 9.47 20.96 -4.01
C GLY A 36 10.31 20.21 -5.06
N ILE A 37 9.73 19.87 -6.20
CA ILE A 37 10.45 19.31 -7.35
C ILE A 37 11.54 20.28 -7.82
N LYS A 38 11.17 21.54 -8.03
CA LYS A 38 12.09 22.58 -8.50
C LYS A 38 13.23 22.83 -7.50
N LEU A 39 12.94 22.89 -6.21
CA LEU A 39 13.97 23.07 -5.17
C LEU A 39 14.91 21.87 -5.14
N HIS A 40 14.39 20.65 -5.21
CA HIS A 40 15.21 19.44 -5.25
C HIS A 40 16.07 19.38 -6.50
N GLU A 41 15.54 19.75 -7.66
CA GLU A 41 16.34 19.86 -8.91
C GLU A 41 17.51 20.82 -8.75
N ALA A 42 17.29 21.99 -8.13
CA ALA A 42 18.36 22.95 -7.87
C ALA A 42 19.43 22.40 -6.91
N GLU A 43 19.02 21.68 -5.85
CA GLU A 43 19.94 21.01 -4.92
C GLU A 43 20.78 19.92 -5.63
N ILE A 44 20.18 19.12 -6.50
CA ILE A 44 20.87 18.11 -7.31
C ILE A 44 21.84 18.77 -8.29
N GLU A 45 21.43 19.84 -8.98
CA GLU A 45 22.29 20.60 -9.89
C GLU A 45 23.50 21.19 -9.15
N ALA A 46 23.33 21.67 -7.93
CA ALA A 46 24.45 22.16 -7.12
C ALA A 46 25.47 21.04 -6.80
N ILE A 47 25.01 19.80 -6.55
CA ILE A 47 25.91 18.65 -6.37
C ILE A 47 26.63 18.32 -7.67
N ILE A 48 25.91 18.27 -8.80
CA ILE A 48 26.46 17.90 -10.12
C ILE A 48 27.53 18.90 -10.57
N ASN A 49 27.28 20.19 -10.37
CA ASN A 49 28.12 21.30 -10.85
C ASN A 49 29.18 21.73 -9.82
N ASN A 50 29.31 21.03 -8.70
CA ASN A 50 30.39 21.32 -7.76
C ASN A 50 31.74 21.13 -8.39
N PRO A 51 32.62 22.17 -8.48
CA PRO A 51 33.93 22.10 -9.16
C PRO A 51 34.94 21.23 -8.41
N GLU A 52 34.71 20.93 -7.14
CA GLU A 52 35.59 20.10 -6.34
C GLU A 52 35.45 18.62 -6.71
N ALA A 53 36.50 17.86 -6.50
CA ALA A 53 36.47 16.41 -6.62
C ALA A 53 35.39 15.81 -5.71
N PRO A 54 34.70 14.73 -6.14
CA PRO A 54 33.69 14.07 -5.34
C PRO A 54 34.23 13.53 -4.03
N THR A 55 33.63 13.94 -2.91
CA THR A 55 33.93 13.47 -1.56
C THR A 55 32.68 12.91 -0.90
N PHE A 56 32.83 12.21 0.22
CA PHE A 56 31.68 11.75 1.03
C PHE A 56 30.79 12.94 1.44
N ALA A 57 31.39 14.07 1.86
CA ALA A 57 30.66 15.25 2.32
C ALA A 57 29.93 15.99 1.18
N ASN A 58 30.64 16.33 0.08
CA ASN A 58 30.07 17.15 -0.99
C ASN A 58 29.20 16.37 -2.01
N THR A 59 29.14 15.05 -1.88
CA THR A 59 28.35 14.20 -2.79
C THR A 59 27.34 13.34 -2.02
N ILE A 60 27.78 12.49 -1.08
CA ILE A 60 26.91 11.54 -0.41
C ILE A 60 26.03 12.25 0.64
N VAL A 61 26.64 13.02 1.54
CA VAL A 61 25.89 13.79 2.56
C VAL A 61 25.05 14.88 1.92
N ALA A 62 25.54 15.53 0.86
CA ALA A 62 24.79 16.53 0.13
C ALA A 62 23.54 15.91 -0.53
N TYR A 63 23.66 14.73 -1.15
CA TYR A 63 22.56 13.98 -1.73
C TYR A 63 21.53 13.54 -0.66
N GLU A 64 21.98 13.00 0.47
CA GLU A 64 21.12 12.57 1.57
C GLU A 64 20.32 13.74 2.19
N LYS A 65 20.87 14.94 2.14
CA LYS A 65 20.21 16.15 2.62
C LYS A 65 19.30 16.80 1.60
N SER A 66 19.40 16.43 0.32
CA SER A 66 18.58 17.03 -0.73
C SER A 66 17.13 16.52 -0.71
N GLY A 67 16.21 17.29 -1.28
CA GLY A 67 14.81 16.93 -1.43
C GLY A 67 13.96 16.92 -0.16
N LYS A 68 14.47 17.34 0.99
CA LYS A 68 13.75 17.27 2.28
C LYS A 68 12.42 18.03 2.28
N PHE A 69 12.32 19.12 1.54
CA PHE A 69 11.05 19.84 1.43
C PHE A 69 10.03 19.00 0.67
N LEU A 70 10.41 18.45 -0.50
CA LEU A 70 9.54 17.60 -1.29
C LEU A 70 9.14 16.34 -0.52
N ASP A 71 10.09 15.70 0.16
CA ASP A 71 9.84 14.51 0.98
C ASP A 71 8.80 14.80 2.07
N ARG A 72 8.93 15.93 2.79
CA ARG A 72 7.93 16.33 3.79
C ARG A 72 6.54 16.47 3.20
N VAL A 73 6.39 17.14 2.04
CA VAL A 73 5.09 17.34 1.39
C VAL A 73 4.50 16.03 0.92
N THR A 74 5.31 15.20 0.25
CA THR A 74 4.84 13.92 -0.29
C THR A 74 4.54 12.89 0.79
N THR A 75 5.27 12.90 1.91
CA THR A 75 4.99 12.06 3.08
C THR A 75 3.64 12.42 3.70
N VAL A 76 3.37 13.71 3.93
CA VAL A 76 2.07 14.15 4.47
C VAL A 76 0.93 13.79 3.51
N PHE A 77 1.11 14.07 2.22
CA PHE A 77 0.14 13.72 1.18
C PHE A 77 -0.15 12.21 1.14
N GLY A 78 0.89 11.39 1.14
CA GLY A 78 0.77 9.93 1.09
C GLY A 78 0.02 9.36 2.29
N ASN A 79 0.28 9.88 3.49
CA ASN A 79 -0.42 9.47 4.71
C ASN A 79 -1.91 9.83 4.66
N LEU A 80 -2.26 11.09 4.32
CA LEU A 80 -3.66 11.51 4.24
C LEU A 80 -4.41 10.82 3.11
N ARG A 81 -3.76 10.62 1.95
CA ARG A 81 -4.36 9.84 0.86
C ARG A 81 -4.66 8.39 1.26
N SER A 82 -3.87 7.81 2.15
CA SER A 82 -4.08 6.44 2.63
C SER A 82 -5.15 6.34 3.72
N ALA A 83 -5.23 7.32 4.62
CA ALA A 83 -6.06 7.27 5.81
C ALA A 83 -7.35 8.08 5.69
N GLU A 84 -7.35 9.20 4.97
CA GLU A 84 -8.43 10.20 4.91
C GLU A 84 -8.63 10.71 3.47
N THR A 85 -8.65 9.82 2.50
CA THR A 85 -8.74 10.21 1.08
C THR A 85 -10.10 10.82 0.72
N ASN A 86 -10.08 11.68 -0.28
CA ASN A 86 -11.27 12.24 -0.94
C ASN A 86 -11.00 12.44 -2.43
N ASP A 87 -12.03 12.79 -3.20
CA ASP A 87 -11.94 12.93 -4.66
C ASP A 87 -10.89 13.95 -5.11
N ASP A 88 -10.68 15.03 -4.35
CA ASP A 88 -9.69 16.06 -4.69
C ASP A 88 -8.26 15.53 -4.46
N LEU A 89 -8.00 14.81 -3.35
CA LEU A 89 -6.72 14.15 -3.13
C LEU A 89 -6.43 13.09 -4.21
N GLN A 90 -7.45 12.39 -4.69
CA GLN A 90 -7.29 11.43 -5.78
C GLN A 90 -6.95 12.14 -7.12
N LYS A 91 -7.62 13.25 -7.46
CA LYS A 91 -7.28 14.06 -8.63
C LYS A 91 -5.86 14.61 -8.57
N ILE A 92 -5.45 15.10 -7.40
CA ILE A 92 -4.06 15.55 -7.18
C ILE A 92 -3.09 14.38 -7.36
N ALA A 93 -3.39 13.19 -6.84
CA ALA A 93 -2.58 11.99 -7.01
C ALA A 93 -2.41 11.61 -8.49
N GLN A 94 -3.50 11.60 -9.27
CA GLN A 94 -3.47 11.31 -10.71
C GLN A 94 -2.57 12.27 -11.49
N LYS A 95 -2.54 13.53 -11.08
CA LYS A 95 -1.69 14.57 -11.70
C LYS A 95 -0.24 14.45 -11.22
N MET A 96 -0.02 14.33 -9.91
CA MET A 96 1.31 14.48 -9.31
C MET A 96 2.15 13.20 -9.30
N ILE A 97 1.56 12.01 -9.18
CA ILE A 97 2.32 10.75 -9.12
C ILE A 97 3.16 10.51 -10.38
N PRO A 98 2.64 10.72 -11.62
CA PRO A 98 3.48 10.62 -12.82
C PRO A 98 4.63 11.62 -12.85
N LEU A 99 4.41 12.87 -12.38
CA LEU A 99 5.45 13.91 -12.33
C LEU A 99 6.52 13.58 -11.29
N LEU A 100 6.13 13.10 -10.10
CA LEU A 100 7.06 12.65 -9.06
C LEU A 100 7.87 11.42 -9.52
N SER A 101 7.26 10.50 -10.26
CA SER A 101 7.95 9.37 -10.87
C SER A 101 8.97 9.82 -11.91
N GLU A 102 8.61 10.79 -12.74
CA GLU A 102 9.51 11.38 -13.74
C GLU A 102 10.69 12.11 -13.06
N HIS A 103 10.41 12.91 -12.04
CA HIS A 103 11.42 13.58 -11.22
C HIS A 103 12.40 12.57 -10.59
N SER A 104 11.88 11.51 -9.97
CA SER A 104 12.69 10.43 -9.39
C SER A 104 13.58 9.75 -10.45
N ASN A 105 13.04 9.52 -11.65
CA ASN A 105 13.83 8.99 -12.77
C ASN A 105 14.90 9.97 -13.26
N ASN A 106 14.59 11.27 -13.29
CA ASN A 106 15.55 12.29 -13.69
C ASN A 106 16.78 12.32 -12.77
N ILE A 107 16.58 12.09 -11.48
CA ILE A 107 17.66 12.01 -10.49
C ILE A 107 18.40 10.66 -10.59
N SER A 108 17.66 9.54 -10.48
CA SER A 108 18.26 8.20 -10.40
C SER A 108 19.01 7.78 -11.68
N LEU A 109 18.60 8.30 -12.83
CA LEU A 109 19.22 8.05 -14.13
C LEU A 109 20.17 9.19 -14.57
N ASN A 110 20.45 10.16 -13.70
CA ASN A 110 21.38 11.23 -14.01
C ASN A 110 22.81 10.70 -14.01
N GLU A 111 23.42 10.70 -15.18
CA GLU A 111 24.75 10.12 -15.37
C GLU A 111 25.83 10.89 -14.60
N LYS A 112 25.81 12.23 -14.64
CA LYS A 112 26.79 13.07 -13.94
C LYS A 112 26.73 12.88 -12.43
N LEU A 113 25.52 12.85 -11.85
CA LEU A 113 25.31 12.57 -10.43
C LEU A 113 25.83 11.18 -10.06
N PHE A 114 25.46 10.17 -10.85
CA PHE A 114 25.91 8.79 -10.62
C PHE A 114 27.43 8.65 -10.72
N GLN A 115 28.10 9.34 -11.64
CA GLN A 115 29.56 9.32 -11.72
C GLN A 115 30.19 9.90 -10.46
N ARG A 116 29.65 10.96 -9.87
CA ARG A 116 30.13 11.51 -8.59
C ARG A 116 29.96 10.49 -7.46
N VAL A 117 28.77 9.88 -7.33
CA VAL A 117 28.49 8.82 -6.33
C VAL A 117 29.45 7.64 -6.51
N LYS A 118 29.63 7.16 -7.74
CA LYS A 118 30.53 6.05 -8.09
C LYS A 118 32.00 6.36 -7.78
N ALA A 119 32.42 7.60 -7.97
CA ALA A 119 33.81 8.03 -7.67
C ALA A 119 34.07 7.96 -6.15
N VAL A 120 33.13 8.37 -5.32
CA VAL A 120 33.21 8.24 -3.84
C VAL A 120 33.19 6.76 -3.45
N TYR A 121 32.25 5.96 -4.00
CA TYR A 121 32.10 4.53 -3.69
C TYR A 121 33.39 3.74 -4.00
N LYS A 122 34.07 4.02 -5.14
CA LYS A 122 35.34 3.37 -5.49
C LYS A 122 36.49 3.65 -4.51
N GLN A 123 36.37 4.72 -3.73
CA GLN A 123 37.37 5.09 -2.73
C GLN A 123 37.00 4.61 -1.32
N LYS A 124 35.85 3.90 -1.13
CA LYS A 124 35.31 3.50 0.17
C LYS A 124 36.37 2.91 1.11
N SER A 125 37.21 2.01 0.62
CA SER A 125 38.27 1.36 1.43
C SER A 125 39.39 2.32 1.90
N LYS A 126 39.46 3.53 1.34
CA LYS A 126 40.45 4.55 1.70
C LYS A 126 39.85 5.65 2.59
N LEU A 127 38.56 5.63 2.80
CA LEU A 127 37.84 6.61 3.61
C LEU A 127 37.70 6.11 5.05
N SER A 128 37.95 7.00 6.00
CA SER A 128 37.69 6.71 7.45
C SER A 128 36.22 6.96 7.76
N LEU A 129 35.34 6.05 7.34
CA LEU A 129 33.89 6.13 7.56
C LEU A 129 33.47 5.38 8.82
N THR A 130 32.47 5.89 9.54
CA THR A 130 31.75 5.09 10.55
C THR A 130 30.95 3.97 9.88
N ILE A 131 30.43 3.04 10.67
CA ILE A 131 29.58 1.93 10.17
C ILE A 131 28.34 2.49 9.44
N GLU A 132 27.70 3.51 10.01
CA GLU A 132 26.53 4.16 9.44
C GLU A 132 26.87 4.90 8.13
N GLN A 133 27.99 5.60 8.10
CA GLN A 133 28.45 6.31 6.91
C GLN A 133 28.81 5.33 5.77
N ALA A 134 29.45 4.22 6.11
CA ALA A 134 29.75 3.17 5.14
C ALA A 134 28.49 2.52 4.59
N LYS A 135 27.50 2.28 5.45
CA LYS A 135 26.18 1.77 5.06
C LYS A 135 25.43 2.76 4.18
N LEU A 136 25.39 4.04 4.55
CA LEU A 136 24.77 5.10 3.73
C LEU A 136 25.37 5.15 2.32
N LEU A 137 26.70 5.07 2.22
CA LEU A 137 27.38 5.05 0.92
C LEU A 137 26.99 3.84 0.07
N ASP A 138 26.89 2.65 0.69
CA ASP A 138 26.45 1.44 0.00
C ASP A 138 25.00 1.58 -0.46
N ASP A 139 24.10 2.03 0.41
CA ASP A 139 22.67 2.16 0.11
C ASP A 139 22.41 3.16 -1.02
N ILE A 140 23.11 4.29 -1.02
CA ILE A 140 23.00 5.28 -2.10
C ILE A 140 23.51 4.70 -3.41
N TYR A 141 24.70 4.08 -3.41
CA TYR A 141 25.28 3.50 -4.63
C TYR A 141 24.40 2.38 -5.19
N ASP A 142 24.00 1.43 -4.34
CA ASP A 142 23.14 0.32 -4.73
C ASP A 142 21.75 0.81 -5.17
N GLY A 143 21.22 1.83 -4.51
CA GLY A 143 19.98 2.49 -4.89
C GLY A 143 20.02 3.05 -6.32
N PHE A 144 21.10 3.70 -6.72
CA PHE A 144 21.31 4.17 -8.11
C PHE A 144 21.38 3.00 -9.08
N VAL A 145 22.20 1.98 -8.79
CA VAL A 145 22.37 0.80 -9.65
C VAL A 145 21.04 0.09 -9.86
N ARG A 146 20.29 -0.13 -8.80
CA ARG A 146 18.99 -0.79 -8.84
C ARG A 146 17.91 -0.01 -9.56
N ARG A 147 18.04 1.31 -9.62
CA ARG A 147 17.16 2.19 -10.39
C ARG A 147 17.66 2.45 -11.80
N GLY A 148 18.60 1.64 -12.29
CA GLY A 148 19.01 1.64 -13.69
C GLY A 148 20.09 2.67 -14.04
N ALA A 149 20.85 3.21 -13.10
CA ALA A 149 21.92 4.18 -13.37
C ALA A 149 23.01 3.63 -14.32
N ASN A 150 23.19 2.31 -14.39
CA ASN A 150 24.09 1.64 -15.32
C ASN A 150 23.50 1.42 -16.72
N LEU A 151 22.19 1.65 -16.91
CA LEU A 151 21.54 1.51 -18.22
C LEU A 151 21.95 2.66 -19.15
N GLN A 152 22.11 2.36 -20.42
CA GLN A 152 22.46 3.33 -21.45
C GLN A 152 21.53 3.23 -22.67
N GLY A 153 21.48 4.29 -23.47
CA GLY A 153 20.75 4.32 -24.72
C GLY A 153 19.27 3.91 -24.58
N GLU A 154 18.83 3.00 -25.44
CA GLU A 154 17.43 2.51 -25.49
C GLU A 154 16.98 1.84 -24.19
N ALA A 155 17.85 1.08 -23.52
CA ALA A 155 17.52 0.42 -22.28
C ALA A 155 17.14 1.43 -21.16
N ARG A 156 17.87 2.56 -21.08
CA ARG A 156 17.56 3.65 -20.14
C ARG A 156 16.21 4.29 -20.46
N ASN A 157 15.92 4.57 -21.73
CA ASN A 157 14.66 5.14 -22.16
C ASN A 157 13.50 4.18 -21.87
N LYS A 158 13.69 2.90 -22.16
CA LYS A 158 12.70 1.86 -21.85
C LYS A 158 12.42 1.73 -20.36
N TYR A 159 13.43 1.82 -19.51
CA TYR A 159 13.26 1.84 -18.05
C TYR A 159 12.40 3.03 -17.61
N ARG A 160 12.64 4.24 -18.14
CA ARG A 160 11.82 5.43 -17.84
C ARG A 160 10.35 5.21 -18.18
N GLU A 161 10.07 4.70 -19.38
CA GLU A 161 8.72 4.40 -19.84
C GLU A 161 8.02 3.38 -18.92
N LEU A 162 8.70 2.27 -18.62
CA LEU A 162 8.16 1.21 -17.77
C LEU A 162 7.95 1.68 -16.34
N SER A 163 8.86 2.47 -15.78
CA SER A 163 8.73 3.05 -14.44
C SER A 163 7.52 3.98 -14.33
N LYS A 164 7.33 4.85 -15.33
CA LYS A 164 6.14 5.73 -15.42
C LYS A 164 4.86 4.92 -15.58
N LYS A 165 4.86 3.92 -16.48
CA LYS A 165 3.72 2.99 -16.67
C LYS A 165 3.38 2.27 -15.37
N LEU A 166 4.38 1.75 -14.65
CA LEU A 166 4.19 1.05 -13.39
C LEU A 166 3.54 1.94 -12.32
N SER A 167 3.98 3.19 -12.19
CA SER A 167 3.41 4.15 -11.25
C SER A 167 1.93 4.42 -11.53
N THR A 168 1.58 4.65 -12.81
CA THR A 168 0.20 4.89 -13.24
C THR A 168 -0.70 3.67 -12.99
N LEU A 169 -0.24 2.47 -13.38
CA LEU A 169 -1.01 1.22 -13.18
C LEU A 169 -1.23 0.93 -11.69
N THR A 170 -0.23 1.20 -10.85
CA THR A 170 -0.34 0.99 -9.40
C THR A 170 -1.39 1.94 -8.80
N LEU A 171 -1.42 3.20 -9.25
CA LEU A 171 -2.42 4.17 -8.83
C LEU A 171 -3.82 3.73 -9.25
N GLN A 172 -4.02 3.40 -10.54
CA GLN A 172 -5.31 2.95 -11.07
C GLN A 172 -5.84 1.71 -10.36
N PHE A 173 -4.98 0.73 -10.09
CA PHE A 173 -5.37 -0.47 -9.33
C PHE A 173 -5.92 -0.11 -7.95
N GLY A 174 -5.20 0.75 -7.22
CA GLY A 174 -5.62 1.20 -5.89
C GLY A 174 -6.94 1.97 -5.90
N GLU A 175 -7.10 2.90 -6.85
CA GLU A 175 -8.32 3.70 -7.01
C GLU A 175 -9.54 2.84 -7.37
N ASN A 176 -9.40 1.91 -8.32
CA ASN A 176 -10.50 1.02 -8.72
C ASN A 176 -10.93 0.13 -7.56
N ASN A 177 -9.97 -0.42 -6.80
CA ASN A 177 -10.29 -1.22 -5.61
C ASN A 177 -11.02 -0.40 -4.53
N LEU A 178 -10.63 0.83 -4.31
CA LEU A 178 -11.30 1.74 -3.37
C LEU A 178 -12.71 2.07 -3.86
N LYS A 179 -12.87 2.45 -5.13
CA LYS A 179 -14.17 2.79 -5.72
C LYS A 179 -15.14 1.61 -5.69
N GLU A 180 -14.72 0.40 -6.08
CA GLU A 180 -15.57 -0.80 -5.99
C GLU A 180 -15.98 -1.08 -4.54
N THR A 181 -15.05 -0.91 -3.57
CA THR A 181 -15.33 -1.09 -2.16
C THR A 181 -16.38 -0.09 -1.65
N ASN A 182 -16.26 1.19 -2.03
CA ASN A 182 -17.16 2.26 -1.61
C ASN A 182 -18.53 2.19 -2.30
N ASN A 183 -18.57 1.65 -3.52
CA ASN A 183 -19.80 1.59 -4.32
C ASN A 183 -20.71 0.44 -3.92
N PHE A 184 -20.17 -0.63 -3.33
CA PHE A 184 -20.95 -1.79 -2.94
C PHE A 184 -21.87 -1.51 -1.75
N GLN A 185 -23.13 -1.95 -1.86
CA GLN A 185 -24.14 -1.89 -0.81
C GLN A 185 -24.97 -3.16 -0.83
N LEU A 186 -25.03 -3.86 0.30
CA LEU A 186 -26.01 -4.91 0.55
C LEU A 186 -27.14 -4.27 1.40
N VAL A 187 -28.27 -3.98 0.75
CA VAL A 187 -29.41 -3.32 1.39
C VAL A 187 -30.35 -4.40 1.95
N LEU A 188 -30.54 -4.39 3.27
CA LEU A 188 -31.46 -5.27 3.98
C LEU A 188 -32.73 -4.48 4.27
N THR A 189 -33.88 -5.00 3.85
CA THR A 189 -35.17 -4.32 3.97
C THR A 189 -36.13 -5.03 4.95
N GLN A 190 -35.80 -6.24 5.38
CA GLN A 190 -36.62 -7.05 6.29
C GLN A 190 -35.87 -7.29 7.59
N LYS A 191 -36.55 -7.16 8.73
CA LYS A 191 -35.94 -7.29 10.05
C LYS A 191 -35.38 -8.69 10.31
N GLU A 192 -35.93 -9.71 9.70
CA GLU A 192 -35.47 -11.10 9.76
C GLU A 192 -34.06 -11.30 9.17
N GLN A 193 -33.65 -10.43 8.22
CA GLN A 193 -32.32 -10.45 7.61
C GLN A 193 -31.22 -10.01 8.59
N LEU A 194 -31.56 -9.34 9.68
CA LEU A 194 -30.69 -8.90 10.76
C LEU A 194 -30.41 -9.97 11.81
N ALA A 195 -31.08 -11.13 11.72
CA ALA A 195 -30.96 -12.18 12.73
C ALA A 195 -29.51 -12.56 13.01
N GLY A 196 -29.15 -12.58 14.30
CA GLY A 196 -27.81 -12.89 14.79
C GLY A 196 -26.85 -11.68 14.92
N LEU A 197 -27.15 -10.54 14.29
CA LEU A 197 -26.31 -9.35 14.40
C LEU A 197 -26.45 -8.69 15.78
N PRO A 198 -25.32 -8.30 16.42
CA PRO A 198 -25.33 -7.46 17.61
C PRO A 198 -26.02 -6.10 17.36
N GLU A 199 -26.66 -5.54 18.40
CA GLU A 199 -27.40 -4.28 18.31
C GLU A 199 -26.54 -3.13 17.75
N GLY A 200 -25.32 -2.96 18.23
CA GLY A 200 -24.42 -1.92 17.73
C GLY A 200 -24.07 -2.05 16.24
N ILE A 201 -24.07 -3.26 15.68
CA ILE A 201 -23.86 -3.48 14.24
C ILE A 201 -25.13 -3.11 13.45
N VAL A 202 -26.32 -3.42 13.99
CA VAL A 202 -27.60 -3.02 13.41
C VAL A 202 -27.72 -1.48 13.39
N GLU A 203 -27.36 -0.81 14.48
CA GLU A 203 -27.35 0.65 14.55
C GLU A 203 -26.36 1.29 13.55
N ALA A 204 -25.14 0.73 13.44
CA ALA A 204 -24.15 1.19 12.44
C ALA A 204 -24.66 1.01 11.01
N ALA A 205 -25.33 -0.11 10.70
CA ALA A 205 -25.94 -0.33 9.40
C ALA A 205 -27.09 0.65 9.12
N ALA A 206 -27.92 0.98 10.13
CA ALA A 206 -28.96 2.00 10.03
C ALA A 206 -28.39 3.41 9.85
N GLN A 207 -27.25 3.71 10.49
CA GLN A 207 -26.54 4.98 10.30
C GLN A 207 -26.04 5.11 8.85
N THR A 208 -25.39 4.07 8.33
CA THR A 208 -24.93 4.03 6.93
C THR A 208 -26.10 4.22 5.95
N THR A 209 -27.26 3.69 6.26
CA THR A 209 -28.51 3.86 5.47
C THR A 209 -28.90 5.33 5.36
N ARG A 210 -28.87 6.04 6.49
CA ARG A 210 -29.18 7.50 6.53
C ARG A 210 -28.18 8.31 5.70
N GLU A 211 -26.91 7.98 5.82
CA GLU A 211 -25.83 8.67 5.08
C GLU A 211 -25.94 8.46 3.56
N LYS A 212 -26.43 7.29 3.14
CA LYS A 212 -26.58 6.95 1.72
C LYS A 212 -27.98 7.28 1.16
N GLY A 213 -28.92 7.74 2.00
CA GLY A 213 -30.25 8.15 1.56
C GLY A 213 -31.11 7.00 1.02
N VAL A 214 -30.97 5.79 1.55
CA VAL A 214 -31.76 4.61 1.19
C VAL A 214 -32.57 4.12 2.38
N ASP A 215 -33.56 3.24 2.17
CA ASP A 215 -34.36 2.65 3.22
C ASP A 215 -33.78 1.29 3.67
N GLY A 216 -33.92 0.95 4.96
CA GLY A 216 -33.51 -0.33 5.53
C GLY A 216 -32.19 -0.28 6.29
N TRP A 217 -31.32 -1.25 6.09
CA TRP A 217 -30.00 -1.35 6.70
C TRP A 217 -28.95 -1.64 5.62
N VAL A 218 -27.87 -0.87 5.58
CA VAL A 218 -26.81 -1.03 4.59
C VAL A 218 -25.57 -1.68 5.20
N ILE A 219 -25.19 -2.82 4.64
CA ILE A 219 -23.93 -3.51 4.91
C ILE A 219 -22.97 -3.20 3.76
N THR A 220 -21.73 -2.85 4.10
CA THR A 220 -20.68 -2.47 3.13
C THR A 220 -19.51 -3.45 3.15
N LEU A 221 -18.57 -3.29 2.20
CA LEU A 221 -17.32 -4.09 2.18
C LEU A 221 -16.22 -3.56 3.09
N HIS A 222 -16.45 -2.47 3.82
CA HIS A 222 -15.49 -1.97 4.81
C HIS A 222 -15.40 -2.92 6.00
N ALA A 223 -14.19 -3.12 6.52
CA ALA A 223 -13.93 -4.10 7.57
C ALA A 223 -14.89 -4.01 8.80
N PRO A 224 -15.21 -2.80 9.33
CA PRO A 224 -16.14 -2.67 10.46
C PRO A 224 -17.57 -3.13 10.18
N SER A 225 -17.98 -3.20 8.90
CA SER A 225 -19.28 -3.71 8.46
C SER A 225 -19.21 -5.17 8.02
N TYR A 226 -18.21 -5.50 7.20
CA TYR A 226 -18.00 -6.83 6.62
C TYR A 226 -17.71 -7.90 7.67
N VAL A 227 -16.72 -7.66 8.54
CA VAL A 227 -16.26 -8.69 9.50
C VAL A 227 -17.34 -9.10 10.48
N PRO A 228 -18.03 -8.16 11.18
CA PRO A 228 -19.12 -8.55 12.08
C PRO A 228 -20.27 -9.24 11.37
N PHE A 229 -20.63 -8.80 10.16
CA PHE A 229 -21.68 -9.46 9.38
C PHE A 229 -21.34 -10.92 9.07
N MET A 230 -20.12 -11.19 8.62
CA MET A 230 -19.62 -12.55 8.34
C MET A 230 -19.55 -13.41 9.61
N THR A 231 -19.33 -12.80 10.76
CA THR A 231 -19.23 -13.48 12.07
C THR A 231 -20.58 -13.81 12.66
N TYR A 232 -21.54 -12.89 12.57
CA TYR A 232 -22.77 -12.98 13.37
C TYR A 232 -24.05 -13.20 12.57
N ALA A 233 -24.12 -12.77 11.30
CA ALA A 233 -25.37 -12.88 10.54
C ALA A 233 -25.79 -14.35 10.36
N SER A 234 -27.01 -14.69 10.80
CA SER A 234 -27.55 -16.05 10.71
C SER A 234 -27.90 -16.46 9.28
N ASN A 235 -28.24 -15.49 8.41
CA ASN A 235 -28.61 -15.75 7.02
C ASN A 235 -27.40 -16.14 6.16
N ARG A 236 -27.33 -17.42 5.80
CA ARG A 236 -26.22 -17.99 5.02
C ARG A 236 -26.09 -17.42 3.62
N GLU A 237 -27.21 -17.18 2.93
CA GLU A 237 -27.17 -16.66 1.55
C GLU A 237 -26.68 -15.22 1.53
N LEU A 238 -27.04 -14.41 2.51
CA LEU A 238 -26.52 -13.04 2.64
C LEU A 238 -25.01 -13.04 2.98
N ARG A 239 -24.54 -13.97 3.84
CA ARG A 239 -23.08 -14.13 4.05
C ARG A 239 -22.37 -14.52 2.77
N LYS A 240 -22.93 -15.44 1.97
CA LYS A 240 -22.38 -15.84 0.67
C LYS A 240 -22.32 -14.65 -0.31
N GLU A 241 -23.41 -13.90 -0.41
CA GLU A 241 -23.46 -12.70 -1.26
C GLU A 241 -22.37 -11.70 -0.90
N LEU A 242 -22.27 -11.36 0.38
CA LEU A 242 -21.27 -10.41 0.88
C LEU A 242 -19.85 -10.95 0.72
N TYR A 243 -19.62 -12.25 0.99
CA TYR A 243 -18.34 -12.91 0.77
C TYR A 243 -17.89 -12.86 -0.70
N MET A 244 -18.80 -13.20 -1.60
CA MET A 244 -18.52 -13.15 -3.04
C MET A 244 -18.23 -11.73 -3.50
N ALA A 245 -19.02 -10.75 -3.06
CA ALA A 245 -18.80 -9.35 -3.38
C ALA A 245 -17.41 -8.87 -2.93
N TYR A 246 -16.97 -9.26 -1.73
CA TYR A 246 -15.66 -8.89 -1.20
C TYR A 246 -14.50 -9.56 -1.95
N ASN A 247 -14.61 -10.87 -2.21
CA ASN A 247 -13.50 -11.66 -2.78
C ASN A 247 -13.41 -11.59 -4.31
N THR A 248 -14.43 -11.03 -4.98
CA THR A 248 -14.43 -10.81 -6.43
C THR A 248 -14.44 -9.33 -6.79
N LYS A 249 -13.96 -8.47 -5.88
CA LYS A 249 -13.79 -7.04 -6.18
C LYS A 249 -12.91 -6.85 -7.41
N CYS A 250 -13.29 -5.89 -8.25
CA CYS A 250 -12.57 -5.48 -9.44
C CYS A 250 -12.37 -6.60 -10.50
N THR A 251 -13.19 -7.64 -10.46
CA THR A 251 -13.18 -8.71 -11.48
C THR A 251 -14.46 -8.79 -12.31
N LYS A 252 -15.43 -7.92 -12.02
CA LYS A 252 -16.70 -7.84 -12.73
C LYS A 252 -16.55 -7.04 -14.02
N ASP A 253 -17.48 -7.22 -14.94
CA ASP A 253 -17.57 -6.41 -16.16
C ASP A 253 -18.18 -5.03 -15.84
N ASN A 254 -17.36 -4.17 -15.24
CA ASN A 254 -17.68 -2.80 -14.88
C ASN A 254 -16.44 -1.90 -15.00
N GLU A 255 -16.64 -0.59 -14.78
CA GLU A 255 -15.57 0.44 -14.86
C GLU A 255 -14.44 0.25 -13.83
N PHE A 256 -14.64 -0.56 -12.79
CA PHE A 256 -13.65 -0.83 -11.74
C PHE A 256 -12.82 -2.08 -11.99
N ASN A 257 -13.05 -2.79 -13.10
CA ASN A 257 -12.31 -4.01 -13.44
C ASN A 257 -10.81 -3.75 -13.52
N THR A 258 -10.02 -4.59 -12.85
CA THR A 258 -8.55 -4.46 -12.79
C THR A 258 -7.79 -5.65 -13.39
N LEU A 259 -8.46 -6.60 -14.03
CA LEU A 259 -7.81 -7.82 -14.54
C LEU A 259 -6.70 -7.51 -15.56
N GLU A 260 -6.97 -6.61 -16.51
CA GLU A 260 -5.94 -6.18 -17.47
C GLU A 260 -4.87 -5.31 -16.81
N ILE A 261 -5.25 -4.48 -15.84
CA ILE A 261 -4.28 -3.69 -15.05
C ILE A 261 -3.31 -4.63 -14.31
N VAL A 262 -3.79 -5.73 -13.71
CA VAL A 262 -2.95 -6.72 -13.02
C VAL A 262 -1.99 -7.39 -13.99
N LYS A 263 -2.45 -7.82 -15.17
CA LYS A 263 -1.60 -8.37 -16.23
C LYS A 263 -0.49 -7.39 -16.61
N ASP A 264 -0.87 -6.15 -16.86
CA ASP A 264 0.06 -5.09 -17.22
C ASP A 264 1.07 -4.78 -16.10
N LEU A 265 0.64 -4.77 -14.84
CA LEU A 265 1.50 -4.60 -13.67
C LEU A 265 2.57 -5.70 -13.61
N VAL A 266 2.14 -6.97 -13.71
CA VAL A 266 3.05 -8.13 -13.64
C VAL A 266 4.05 -8.11 -14.79
N ASN A 267 3.58 -7.87 -16.02
CA ASN A 267 4.43 -7.82 -17.21
C ASN A 267 5.40 -6.62 -17.15
N THR A 268 4.96 -5.45 -16.69
CA THR A 268 5.81 -4.27 -16.55
C THR A 268 6.91 -4.51 -15.50
N ARG A 269 6.57 -5.10 -14.35
CA ARG A 269 7.52 -5.49 -13.31
C ARG A 269 8.56 -6.49 -13.83
N MET A 270 8.13 -7.49 -14.59
CA MET A 270 9.02 -8.47 -15.21
C MET A 270 10.00 -7.79 -16.17
N GLN A 271 9.52 -6.92 -17.06
CA GLN A 271 10.36 -6.20 -18.00
C GLN A 271 11.38 -5.30 -17.29
N ILE A 272 10.99 -4.60 -16.23
CA ILE A 272 11.91 -3.80 -15.41
C ILE A 272 13.01 -4.70 -14.81
N ALA A 273 12.64 -5.81 -14.19
CA ALA A 273 13.60 -6.75 -13.60
C ALA A 273 14.59 -7.29 -14.64
N GLN A 274 14.10 -7.66 -15.82
CA GLN A 274 14.95 -8.16 -16.92
C GLN A 274 15.91 -7.09 -17.45
N LEU A 275 15.46 -5.83 -17.62
CA LEU A 275 16.33 -4.71 -18.00
C LEU A 275 17.46 -4.48 -16.99
N LEU A 276 17.18 -4.73 -15.70
CA LEU A 276 18.16 -4.60 -14.61
C LEU A 276 19.01 -5.86 -14.42
N GLY A 277 18.85 -6.90 -15.27
CA GLY A 277 19.65 -8.12 -15.25
C GLY A 277 19.16 -9.20 -14.27
N TYR A 278 17.96 -9.08 -13.74
CA TYR A 278 17.35 -10.09 -12.85
C TYR A 278 16.47 -11.07 -13.63
N LYS A 279 16.42 -12.33 -13.20
CA LYS A 279 15.58 -13.37 -13.81
C LYS A 279 14.09 -13.13 -13.60
N SER A 280 13.73 -12.58 -12.44
CA SER A 280 12.35 -12.29 -12.07
C SER A 280 12.27 -11.00 -11.23
N TYR A 281 11.06 -10.46 -11.10
CA TYR A 281 10.82 -9.34 -10.19
C TYR A 281 10.98 -9.75 -8.72
N ALA A 282 10.73 -11.02 -8.40
CA ALA A 282 10.99 -11.57 -7.07
C ALA A 282 12.50 -11.53 -6.75
N ASP A 283 13.37 -11.98 -7.67
CA ASP A 283 14.81 -11.92 -7.47
C ASP A 283 15.32 -10.48 -7.30
N TYR A 284 14.77 -9.55 -8.10
CA TYR A 284 15.04 -8.13 -7.95
C TYR A 284 14.67 -7.61 -6.56
N THR A 285 13.45 -7.92 -6.09
CA THR A 285 12.95 -7.44 -4.79
C THR A 285 13.68 -8.08 -3.61
N LEU A 286 13.90 -9.39 -3.65
CA LEU A 286 14.48 -10.15 -2.55
C LEU A 286 15.95 -9.80 -2.30
N LYS A 287 16.65 -9.23 -3.28
CA LYS A 287 18.05 -8.83 -3.13
C LYS A 287 18.31 -7.92 -1.92
N GLU A 288 17.32 -7.09 -1.54
CA GLU A 288 17.40 -6.17 -0.39
C GLU A 288 16.48 -6.58 0.77
N ARG A 289 15.97 -7.81 0.75
CA ARG A 289 15.12 -8.32 1.82
C ARG A 289 15.89 -9.30 2.69
N MET A 290 15.44 -9.48 3.94
CA MET A 290 16.05 -10.42 4.90
C MET A 290 16.12 -11.85 4.35
N ALA A 291 15.18 -12.26 3.51
CA ALA A 291 15.17 -13.58 2.90
C ALA A 291 16.25 -13.75 1.80
N GLU A 292 16.77 -12.64 1.21
CA GLU A 292 17.81 -12.57 0.19
C GLU A 292 17.46 -13.24 -1.15
N ASN A 293 16.76 -14.38 -1.14
CA ASN A 293 16.43 -15.15 -2.34
C ASN A 293 15.19 -16.03 -2.15
N SER A 294 14.62 -16.50 -3.25
CA SER A 294 13.41 -17.33 -3.28
C SER A 294 13.58 -18.65 -2.53
N LYS A 295 14.78 -19.24 -2.52
CA LYS A 295 15.04 -20.50 -1.81
C LYS A 295 14.82 -20.35 -0.31
N ASN A 296 15.28 -19.25 0.28
CA ASN A 296 15.07 -18.97 1.70
C ASN A 296 13.60 -18.70 2.02
N VAL A 297 12.87 -18.02 1.10
CA VAL A 297 11.42 -17.82 1.24
C VAL A 297 10.69 -19.17 1.28
N TYR A 298 10.91 -20.03 0.29
CA TYR A 298 10.26 -21.35 0.26
C TYR A 298 10.65 -22.23 1.44
N LYS A 299 11.92 -22.20 1.87
CA LYS A 299 12.34 -22.95 3.07
C LYS A 299 11.51 -22.58 4.31
N LEU A 300 11.24 -21.29 4.52
CA LEU A 300 10.39 -20.85 5.63
C LEU A 300 8.93 -21.25 5.41
N LEU A 301 8.39 -21.03 4.21
CA LEU A 301 7.00 -21.35 3.90
C LEU A 301 6.71 -22.84 4.00
N ASP A 302 7.62 -23.70 3.52
CA ASP A 302 7.49 -25.16 3.61
C ASP A 302 7.51 -25.63 5.09
N GLN A 303 8.40 -25.09 5.91
CA GLN A 303 8.42 -25.36 7.36
C GLN A 303 7.10 -24.97 8.05
N LEU A 304 6.54 -23.81 7.69
CA LEU A 304 5.26 -23.36 8.23
C LEU A 304 4.10 -24.22 7.71
N LEU A 305 4.11 -24.58 6.44
CA LEU A 305 3.10 -25.45 5.84
C LEU A 305 3.06 -26.81 6.53
N ASP A 306 4.21 -27.44 6.72
CA ASP A 306 4.31 -28.74 7.38
C ASP A 306 3.85 -28.68 8.84
N ALA A 307 4.25 -27.61 9.56
CA ALA A 307 3.89 -27.45 10.98
C ALA A 307 2.39 -27.13 11.18
N TYR A 308 1.80 -26.28 10.34
CA TYR A 308 0.43 -25.79 10.56
C TYR A 308 -0.65 -26.62 9.89
N THR A 309 -0.35 -27.34 8.81
CA THR A 309 -1.37 -28.10 8.06
C THR A 309 -2.11 -29.14 8.94
N PRO A 310 -1.47 -29.93 9.82
CA PRO A 310 -2.19 -30.86 10.68
C PRO A 310 -3.19 -30.16 11.61
N THR A 311 -2.77 -29.08 12.26
CA THR A 311 -3.62 -28.27 13.15
C THR A 311 -4.79 -27.65 12.39
N ALA A 312 -4.53 -27.01 11.26
CA ALA A 312 -5.57 -26.41 10.44
C ALA A 312 -6.63 -27.43 9.95
N LYS A 313 -6.20 -28.65 9.62
CA LYS A 313 -7.13 -29.73 9.28
C LYS A 313 -7.98 -30.18 10.48
N ALA A 314 -7.38 -30.29 11.65
CA ALA A 314 -8.09 -30.65 12.89
C ALA A 314 -9.16 -29.59 13.24
N GLU A 315 -8.79 -28.31 13.21
CA GLU A 315 -9.69 -27.18 13.46
C GLU A 315 -10.81 -27.12 12.44
N TYR A 316 -10.50 -27.29 11.15
CA TYR A 316 -11.54 -27.36 10.10
C TYR A 316 -12.55 -28.48 10.36
N ASN A 317 -12.09 -29.69 10.73
CA ASN A 317 -12.96 -30.81 11.02
C ASN A 317 -13.85 -30.53 12.22
N GLU A 318 -13.32 -29.90 13.27
CA GLU A 318 -14.08 -29.54 14.48
C GLU A 318 -15.21 -28.54 14.15
N VAL A 319 -14.89 -27.49 13.39
CA VAL A 319 -15.89 -26.50 12.93
C VAL A 319 -16.93 -27.15 12.01
N GLN A 320 -16.48 -28.06 11.10
CA GLN A 320 -17.40 -28.82 10.23
C GLN A 320 -18.36 -29.70 11.02
N GLU A 321 -17.90 -30.39 12.07
CA GLU A 321 -18.75 -31.22 12.91
C GLU A 321 -19.76 -30.38 13.71
N LEU A 322 -19.35 -29.21 14.23
CA LEU A 322 -20.30 -28.28 14.84
C LEU A 322 -21.39 -27.84 13.84
N ALA A 323 -21.01 -27.47 12.63
CA ALA A 323 -21.95 -27.06 11.60
C ALA A 323 -22.93 -28.21 11.24
N ARG A 324 -22.43 -29.44 11.12
CA ARG A 324 -23.29 -30.63 10.87
C ARG A 324 -24.22 -30.92 12.01
N SER A 325 -23.85 -30.73 13.25
CA SER A 325 -24.70 -30.94 14.41
C SER A 325 -25.91 -30.01 14.45
N THR A 326 -25.80 -28.82 13.82
CA THR A 326 -26.85 -27.79 13.79
C THR A 326 -27.64 -27.78 12.48
N GLN A 327 -27.04 -28.12 11.36
CA GLN A 327 -27.66 -28.01 10.03
C GLN A 327 -27.98 -29.37 9.38
N GLY A 328 -27.47 -30.47 9.94
CA GLY A 328 -27.65 -31.81 9.41
C GLY A 328 -26.39 -32.40 8.79
N LYS A 329 -26.33 -33.72 8.69
CA LYS A 329 -25.13 -34.48 8.34
C LYS A 329 -24.56 -34.14 6.94
N GLU A 330 -25.41 -33.74 6.01
CA GLU A 330 -25.03 -33.41 4.64
C GLU A 330 -24.46 -31.99 4.50
N PHE A 331 -24.48 -31.19 5.59
CA PHE A 331 -23.98 -29.82 5.54
C PHE A 331 -22.47 -29.80 5.31
N ARG A 332 -22.06 -28.98 4.33
CA ARG A 332 -20.67 -28.73 4.00
C ARG A 332 -20.33 -27.27 4.25
N LEU A 333 -19.27 -27.05 5.03
CA LEU A 333 -18.70 -25.72 5.21
C LEU A 333 -18.20 -25.16 3.89
N MET A 334 -18.57 -23.94 3.62
CA MET A 334 -18.04 -23.12 2.54
C MET A 334 -17.25 -21.94 3.12
N PRO A 335 -16.42 -21.24 2.33
CA PRO A 335 -15.63 -20.13 2.87
C PRO A 335 -16.43 -19.05 3.61
N TRP A 336 -17.65 -18.77 3.18
CA TRP A 336 -18.55 -17.83 3.82
C TRP A 336 -19.20 -18.32 5.13
N ASP A 337 -18.96 -19.57 5.51
CA ASP A 337 -19.46 -20.17 6.75
C ASP A 337 -18.40 -20.16 7.85
N TRP A 338 -17.12 -20.02 7.50
CA TRP A 338 -16.01 -20.21 8.42
C TRP A 338 -16.07 -19.29 9.64
N SER A 339 -16.16 -17.98 9.45
CA SER A 339 -16.20 -17.01 10.55
C SER A 339 -17.38 -17.24 11.48
N TYR A 340 -18.55 -17.54 10.91
CA TYR A 340 -19.78 -17.77 11.65
C TYR A 340 -19.68 -19.01 12.56
N TYR A 341 -19.28 -20.16 12.03
CA TYR A 341 -19.18 -21.37 12.86
C TYR A 341 -17.95 -21.41 13.76
N SER A 342 -16.87 -20.75 13.39
CA SER A 342 -15.69 -20.61 14.25
C SER A 342 -16.00 -19.77 15.50
N ASP A 343 -16.78 -18.69 15.36
CA ASP A 343 -17.23 -17.91 16.50
C ASP A 343 -18.18 -18.70 17.40
N GLN A 344 -19.13 -19.44 16.83
CA GLN A 344 -20.00 -20.33 17.60
C GLN A 344 -19.22 -21.42 18.36
N LEU A 345 -18.17 -22.00 17.76
CA LEU A 345 -17.31 -22.96 18.42
C LEU A 345 -16.52 -22.32 19.56
N LYS A 346 -15.98 -21.11 19.36
CA LYS A 346 -15.33 -20.32 20.42
C LYS A 346 -16.26 -20.06 21.59
N ASN A 347 -17.47 -19.60 21.31
CA ASN A 347 -18.51 -19.39 22.34
C ASN A 347 -18.85 -20.68 23.09
N LYS A 348 -19.03 -21.79 22.39
CA LYS A 348 -19.35 -23.09 22.98
C LYS A 348 -18.23 -23.61 23.90
N LYS A 349 -16.96 -23.41 23.50
CA LYS A 349 -15.80 -23.90 24.26
C LYS A 349 -15.42 -23.02 25.44
N PHE A 350 -15.51 -21.71 25.27
CA PHE A 350 -14.89 -20.76 26.20
C PHE A 350 -15.88 -19.78 26.83
N SER A 351 -17.17 -19.82 26.45
CA SER A 351 -18.18 -18.84 26.85
C SER A 351 -17.73 -17.39 26.60
N LEU A 352 -16.91 -17.19 25.53
CA LEU A 352 -16.32 -15.93 25.17
C LEU A 352 -17.01 -15.36 23.92
N ASN A 353 -17.55 -14.14 24.06
CA ASN A 353 -18.08 -13.34 22.97
C ASN A 353 -17.28 -12.03 22.90
N ASP A 354 -16.86 -11.63 21.71
CA ASP A 354 -16.04 -10.42 21.53
C ASP A 354 -16.80 -9.14 21.94
N GLU A 355 -18.13 -9.13 21.89
CA GLU A 355 -18.97 -8.02 22.40
C GLU A 355 -18.77 -7.79 23.91
N MET A 356 -18.40 -8.82 24.68
CA MET A 356 -18.09 -8.68 26.11
C MET A 356 -16.83 -7.86 26.37
N LEU A 357 -15.91 -7.80 25.39
CA LEU A 357 -14.66 -7.04 25.50
C LEU A 357 -14.80 -5.58 25.05
N ARG A 358 -15.90 -5.26 24.37
CA ARG A 358 -16.14 -3.93 23.77
C ARG A 358 -16.15 -2.75 24.76
N PRO A 359 -16.63 -2.90 26.01
CA PRO A 359 -16.61 -1.82 27.01
C PRO A 359 -15.20 -1.50 27.56
N TYR A 360 -14.19 -2.33 27.33
CA TYR A 360 -12.82 -2.20 27.81
C TYR A 360 -11.89 -1.72 26.70
#